data_e49bbf56ed443c11104c46c260de7b15
#
_entry.id   e49bbf56ed443c11104c46c260de7b15
#
_cell.length_a   1.000
_cell.length_b   1.000
_cell.length_c   1.000
_cell.angle_alpha   90.00
_cell.angle_beta   90.00
_cell.angle_gamma   90.00
#
_symmetry.space_group_name_H-M   'P 1'
#
loop_
_entity.id
_entity.type
_entity.pdbx_description
1 polymer ?
#
loop_
_entity_poly.entity_id
_entity_poly.type
_entity_poly.pdbx_seq_one_letter_code
_entity_poly.pdbx_strand_id
1 'polypeptide(L)'
;MDFSAEMERTLQVLDYAILVINGADGVQGHTMTLWRLLARYQIPTFLFINKMDQDGTDKEKLLAELKKRLSDNCVDFTWEKSDLQSQFLEDVSVCDEELLEKYLETEKISTSDIQKVIKERKLFPCFFGSALKMTGVEEFLHGLEKYCETPEYPSEFGAKVFKIARDDQGNRLSYMKITGGTLKVKELLTDTEKADQIRIYSGAKFELAKEAPAGTICAVTGLSQTHPGQGFGIERESEMPVLEPVLNYRILLPEDCDIHQMLKKLKELEEEEPELHIVWNEQLGEIHAMLMGEVQIEILKHLIWERFHVAVEFGTGNIVYKETIAEPIEGVGHFEPLRHYAEVHLLLEPGEPGSGLQFFTACSEDVLDRNWQRLILTHLEEREHPGVLTGSPITDMQITLITGRAHLKHTEGGDFRQATYRAVRQGLKKAKSVLLEPYYEFRLEIPGDMIGRAMTDIQKMNGTFQQPEADEDDMMVLKGSAPVSMMRDYQTQVTSYTKGRGRLFCSLKGYA
;
A
#
# COMPACT_ATOMS: atom_id res chain seq x y z
N MET A 1 -6.37 -13.82 -1.23
CA MET A 1 -5.01 -13.42 -0.81
C MET A 1 -5.17 -12.07 -0.14
N ASP A 2 -5.02 -12.03 1.17
CA ASP A 2 -5.42 -10.88 1.97
C ASP A 2 -4.21 -10.03 2.32
N PHE A 3 -3.78 -9.24 1.34
CA PHE A 3 -2.89 -8.14 1.64
C PHE A 3 -3.77 -6.95 1.95
N SER A 4 -3.87 -6.61 3.21
CA SER A 4 -4.46 -5.35 3.59
C SER A 4 -3.43 -4.24 3.38
N ALA A 5 -3.86 -3.10 2.93
CA ALA A 5 -3.06 -1.89 2.90
C ALA A 5 -2.53 -1.53 4.31
N GLU A 6 -3.20 -2.00 5.36
CA GLU A 6 -2.73 -1.94 6.75
C GLU A 6 -1.36 -2.62 6.92
N MET A 7 -1.18 -3.80 6.32
CA MET A 7 0.12 -4.49 6.34
C MET A 7 1.19 -3.63 5.65
N GLU A 8 0.90 -3.08 4.47
CA GLU A 8 1.85 -2.25 3.74
C GLU A 8 2.25 -0.99 4.53
N ARG A 9 1.29 -0.33 5.19
CA ARG A 9 1.56 0.79 6.10
C ARG A 9 2.42 0.38 7.29
N THR A 10 2.20 -0.82 7.84
CA THR A 10 3.02 -1.36 8.92
C THR A 10 4.47 -1.58 8.47
N LEU A 11 4.71 -2.05 7.24
CA LEU A 11 6.05 -2.22 6.70
C LEU A 11 6.87 -0.92 6.74
N GLN A 12 6.24 0.23 6.54
CA GLN A 12 6.92 1.54 6.52
C GLN A 12 7.52 1.96 7.86
N VAL A 13 7.16 1.31 8.96
CA VAL A 13 7.69 1.62 10.30
C VAL A 13 8.57 0.52 10.88
N LEU A 14 8.85 -0.54 10.11
CA LEU A 14 9.75 -1.61 10.53
C LEU A 14 11.22 -1.22 10.37
N ASP A 15 12.05 -1.66 11.31
CA ASP A 15 13.52 -1.60 11.19
C ASP A 15 14.07 -2.87 10.52
N TYR A 16 13.47 -4.02 10.84
CA TYR A 16 13.80 -5.33 10.29
C TYR A 16 12.52 -6.16 10.13
N ALA A 17 12.55 -7.12 9.22
CA ALA A 17 11.48 -8.08 9.03
C ALA A 17 11.98 -9.52 9.20
N ILE A 18 11.12 -10.37 9.74
CA ILE A 18 11.31 -11.81 9.75
C ILE A 18 10.29 -12.42 8.79
N LEU A 19 10.76 -12.98 7.69
CA LEU A 19 9.90 -13.69 6.74
C LEU A 19 9.89 -15.17 7.08
N VAL A 20 8.75 -15.65 7.60
CA VAL A 20 8.58 -17.06 7.98
C VAL A 20 8.04 -17.84 6.79
N ILE A 21 8.76 -18.88 6.37
CA ILE A 21 8.42 -19.74 5.23
C ILE A 21 8.15 -21.15 5.73
N ASN A 22 7.08 -21.78 5.26
CA ASN A 22 6.80 -23.17 5.56
C ASN A 22 7.74 -24.08 4.73
N GLY A 23 8.59 -24.88 5.38
CA GLY A 23 9.56 -25.74 4.71
C GLY A 23 8.93 -26.85 3.85
N ALA A 24 7.72 -27.30 4.18
CA ALA A 24 7.02 -28.29 3.35
C ALA A 24 6.44 -27.72 2.05
N ASP A 25 6.10 -26.40 2.05
CA ASP A 25 5.46 -25.74 0.91
C ASP A 25 6.45 -24.88 0.09
N GLY A 26 7.63 -24.57 0.65
CA GLY A 26 8.65 -23.72 0.03
C GLY A 26 8.18 -22.29 -0.21
N VAL A 27 8.77 -21.63 -1.22
CA VAL A 27 8.46 -20.22 -1.58
C VAL A 27 7.14 -20.17 -2.34
N GLN A 28 6.13 -19.59 -1.72
CA GLN A 28 4.80 -19.43 -2.31
C GLN A 28 4.60 -18.02 -2.93
N GLY A 29 3.51 -17.83 -3.65
CA GLY A 29 3.17 -16.54 -4.24
C GLY A 29 3.03 -15.43 -3.22
N HIS A 30 2.44 -15.73 -2.05
CA HIS A 30 2.37 -14.80 -0.94
C HIS A 30 3.77 -14.35 -0.47
N THR A 31 4.69 -15.31 -0.31
CA THR A 31 6.08 -15.04 0.02
C THR A 31 6.73 -14.09 -0.99
N MET A 32 6.46 -14.27 -2.27
CA MET A 32 6.98 -13.41 -3.34
C MET A 32 6.44 -11.98 -3.27
N THR A 33 5.15 -11.82 -2.93
CA THR A 33 4.57 -10.49 -2.79
C THR A 33 5.16 -9.77 -1.57
N LEU A 34 5.25 -10.44 -0.43
CA LEU A 34 5.92 -9.89 0.76
C LEU A 34 7.38 -9.51 0.46
N TRP A 35 8.09 -10.39 -0.25
CA TRP A 35 9.48 -10.14 -0.63
C TRP A 35 9.65 -8.86 -1.47
N ARG A 36 8.75 -8.64 -2.45
CA ARG A 36 8.76 -7.43 -3.29
C ARG A 36 8.43 -6.17 -2.48
N LEU A 37 7.46 -6.25 -1.57
CA LEU A 37 7.13 -5.12 -0.68
C LEU A 37 8.29 -4.79 0.25
N LEU A 38 8.91 -5.81 0.88
CA LEU A 38 10.10 -5.62 1.72
C LEU A 38 11.27 -5.00 0.93
N ALA A 39 11.43 -5.38 -0.34
CA ALA A 39 12.42 -4.77 -1.23
C ALA A 39 12.07 -3.31 -1.58
N ARG A 40 10.81 -3.01 -1.88
CA ARG A 40 10.34 -1.65 -2.17
C ARG A 40 10.61 -0.69 -1.01
N TYR A 41 10.29 -1.11 0.21
CA TYR A 41 10.50 -0.31 1.43
C TYR A 41 11.91 -0.44 2.01
N GLN A 42 12.83 -1.13 1.31
CA GLN A 42 14.23 -1.32 1.71
C GLN A 42 14.40 -1.89 3.13
N ILE A 43 13.48 -2.79 3.55
CA ILE A 43 13.49 -3.36 4.90
C ILE A 43 14.46 -4.56 4.96
N PRO A 44 15.52 -4.52 5.81
CA PRO A 44 16.40 -5.66 6.04
C PRO A 44 15.60 -6.88 6.50
N THR A 45 15.87 -8.04 5.92
CA THR A 45 15.00 -9.22 6.08
C THR A 45 15.78 -10.45 6.47
N PHE A 46 15.35 -11.09 7.55
CA PHE A 46 15.77 -12.43 7.97
C PHE A 46 14.75 -13.45 7.51
N LEU A 47 15.19 -14.63 7.13
CA LEU A 47 14.34 -15.73 6.68
C LEU A 47 14.36 -16.84 7.75
N PHE A 48 13.18 -17.26 8.23
CA PHE A 48 13.03 -18.41 9.09
C PHE A 48 12.22 -19.48 8.40
N ILE A 49 12.87 -20.57 7.99
CA ILE A 49 12.25 -21.71 7.33
C ILE A 49 11.74 -22.67 8.41
N ASN A 50 10.43 -22.61 8.63
CA ASN A 50 9.73 -23.31 9.70
C ASN A 50 9.22 -24.68 9.27
N LYS A 51 8.86 -25.52 10.22
CA LYS A 51 8.33 -26.87 10.05
C LYS A 51 9.32 -27.86 9.39
N MET A 52 10.61 -27.68 9.62
CA MET A 52 11.64 -28.59 9.12
C MET A 52 11.57 -30.01 9.72
N ASP A 53 10.66 -30.23 10.66
CA ASP A 53 10.35 -31.54 11.24
C ASP A 53 9.30 -32.34 10.45
N GLN A 54 8.76 -31.81 9.38
CA GLN A 54 7.82 -32.53 8.51
C GLN A 54 8.57 -33.43 7.53
N ASP A 55 7.96 -34.60 7.24
CA ASP A 55 8.52 -35.56 6.28
C ASP A 55 8.61 -34.94 4.88
N GLY A 56 9.74 -35.12 4.23
CA GLY A 56 10.02 -34.62 2.87
C GLY A 56 10.64 -33.23 2.80
N THR A 57 10.88 -32.56 3.94
CA THR A 57 11.65 -31.32 3.98
C THR A 57 13.15 -31.59 3.78
N ASP A 58 13.78 -30.82 2.90
CA ASP A 58 15.18 -30.95 2.57
C ASP A 58 15.84 -29.54 2.60
N LYS A 59 16.74 -29.32 3.51
CA LYS A 59 17.38 -28.02 3.74
C LYS A 59 18.13 -27.51 2.51
N GLU A 60 18.87 -28.38 1.82
CA GLU A 60 19.68 -27.98 0.68
C GLU A 60 18.81 -27.57 -0.51
N LYS A 61 17.73 -28.34 -0.78
CA LYS A 61 16.76 -28.02 -1.82
C LYS A 61 16.04 -26.70 -1.51
N LEU A 62 15.63 -26.50 -0.26
CA LEU A 62 14.97 -25.27 0.15
C LEU A 62 15.89 -24.06 0.03
N LEU A 63 17.16 -24.19 0.42
CA LEU A 63 18.13 -23.11 0.25
C LEU A 63 18.36 -22.78 -1.24
N ALA A 64 18.45 -23.80 -2.09
CA ALA A 64 18.55 -23.60 -3.53
C ALA A 64 17.30 -22.92 -4.12
N GLU A 65 16.10 -23.28 -3.65
CA GLU A 65 14.84 -22.61 -4.03
C GLU A 65 14.82 -21.14 -3.57
N LEU A 66 15.22 -20.84 -2.34
CA LEU A 66 15.32 -19.48 -1.82
C LEU A 66 16.29 -18.64 -2.67
N LYS A 67 17.46 -19.18 -2.99
CA LYS A 67 18.43 -18.53 -3.88
C LYS A 67 17.83 -18.23 -5.25
N LYS A 68 17.18 -19.19 -5.88
CA LYS A 68 16.58 -19.05 -7.21
C LYS A 68 15.39 -18.07 -7.26
N ARG A 69 14.52 -18.08 -6.24
CA ARG A 69 13.23 -17.35 -6.28
C ARG A 69 13.25 -16.02 -5.56
N LEU A 70 14.07 -15.84 -4.53
CA LEU A 70 14.14 -14.62 -3.74
C LEU A 70 15.42 -13.83 -4.06
N SER A 71 16.60 -14.38 -3.76
CA SER A 71 17.90 -13.75 -4.03
C SER A 71 19.02 -14.76 -3.93
N ASP A 72 19.99 -14.71 -4.87
CA ASP A 72 21.22 -15.51 -4.81
C ASP A 72 22.01 -15.30 -3.52
N ASN A 73 21.77 -14.18 -2.82
CA ASN A 73 22.43 -13.79 -1.57
C ASN A 73 21.70 -14.33 -0.31
N CYS A 74 20.84 -15.34 -0.45
CA CYS A 74 20.31 -16.11 0.68
C CYS A 74 21.41 -17.04 1.21
N VAL A 75 21.84 -16.87 2.46
CA VAL A 75 22.93 -17.64 3.08
C VAL A 75 22.44 -18.35 4.35
N ASP A 76 22.86 -19.60 4.54
CA ASP A 76 22.53 -20.39 5.72
C ASP A 76 23.33 -19.90 6.95
N PHE A 77 22.60 -19.51 8.00
CA PHE A 77 23.16 -19.05 9.28
C PHE A 77 23.02 -20.07 10.42
N THR A 78 22.64 -21.32 10.13
CA THR A 78 22.49 -22.39 11.15
C THR A 78 23.79 -23.16 11.42
N TRP A 79 24.93 -22.65 11.04
CA TRP A 79 26.25 -23.31 11.01
C TRP A 79 27.06 -23.26 12.32
N GLU A 80 26.66 -22.50 13.33
CA GLU A 80 27.50 -22.13 14.50
C GLU A 80 28.19 -23.29 15.26
N LYS A 81 27.96 -24.54 14.86
CA LYS A 81 28.56 -25.72 15.52
C LYS A 81 29.37 -26.62 14.61
N SER A 82 29.76 -26.20 13.40
CA SER A 82 30.45 -27.07 12.45
C SER A 82 31.81 -26.50 11.97
N ASP A 83 32.70 -27.38 11.51
CA ASP A 83 33.98 -27.06 10.89
C ASP A 83 33.89 -26.26 9.57
N LEU A 84 32.71 -25.68 9.27
CA LEU A 84 32.37 -24.96 8.04
C LEU A 84 32.51 -23.43 8.13
N GLN A 85 33.23 -22.93 9.11
CA GLN A 85 33.41 -21.48 9.29
C GLN A 85 34.03 -20.80 8.05
N SER A 86 34.94 -21.45 7.34
CA SER A 86 35.53 -20.91 6.12
C SER A 86 34.52 -20.84 4.99
N GLN A 87 33.71 -21.91 4.77
CA GLN A 87 32.68 -21.93 3.75
C GLN A 87 31.59 -20.86 3.99
N PHE A 88 31.19 -20.69 5.23
CA PHE A 88 30.26 -19.61 5.59
C PHE A 88 30.80 -18.22 5.28
N LEU A 89 32.08 -17.95 5.61
CA LEU A 89 32.70 -16.67 5.30
C LEU A 89 32.85 -16.44 3.79
N GLU A 90 33.13 -17.51 3.03
CA GLU A 90 33.11 -17.45 1.55
C GLU A 90 31.72 -17.13 1.02
N ASP A 91 30.67 -17.83 1.47
CA ASP A 91 29.29 -17.59 1.04
C ASP A 91 28.81 -16.17 1.38
N VAL A 92 29.20 -15.64 2.54
CA VAL A 92 28.89 -14.26 2.95
C VAL A 92 29.69 -13.25 2.12
N SER A 93 30.97 -13.51 1.84
CA SER A 93 31.84 -12.58 1.12
C SER A 93 31.35 -12.30 -0.32
N VAL A 94 30.81 -13.30 -0.99
CA VAL A 94 30.32 -13.20 -2.38
C VAL A 94 29.07 -12.30 -2.50
N CYS A 95 28.40 -11.99 -1.40
CA CYS A 95 27.17 -11.17 -1.41
C CYS A 95 27.43 -9.67 -1.67
N ASP A 96 28.67 -9.20 -1.51
CA ASP A 96 29.03 -7.79 -1.71
C ASP A 96 30.49 -7.67 -2.19
N GLU A 97 30.75 -6.78 -3.17
CA GLU A 97 32.09 -6.62 -3.76
C GLU A 97 33.12 -6.11 -2.76
N GLU A 98 32.79 -5.12 -1.93
CA GLU A 98 33.70 -4.58 -0.90
C GLU A 98 34.02 -5.65 0.14
N LEU A 99 33.04 -6.48 0.48
CA LEU A 99 33.22 -7.56 1.44
C LEU A 99 34.09 -8.69 0.88
N LEU A 100 33.93 -8.99 -0.41
CA LEU A 100 34.79 -9.98 -1.11
C LEU A 100 36.24 -9.53 -1.18
N GLU A 101 36.53 -8.27 -1.57
CA GLU A 101 37.86 -7.72 -1.58
C GLU A 101 38.53 -7.80 -0.20
N LYS A 102 37.81 -7.39 0.85
CA LYS A 102 38.26 -7.45 2.23
C LYS A 102 38.58 -8.89 2.68
N TYR A 103 37.74 -9.85 2.31
CA TYR A 103 37.92 -11.25 2.64
C TYR A 103 39.15 -11.84 1.94
N LEU A 104 39.34 -11.53 0.66
CA LEU A 104 40.51 -11.97 -0.11
C LEU A 104 41.83 -11.41 0.44
N GLU A 105 41.81 -10.20 1.02
CA GLU A 105 43.01 -9.58 1.59
C GLU A 105 43.32 -10.07 3.02
N THR A 106 42.27 -10.28 3.84
CA THR A 106 42.42 -10.47 5.28
C THR A 106 42.00 -11.85 5.80
N GLU A 107 41.30 -12.63 4.99
CA GLU A 107 40.63 -13.89 5.34
C GLU A 107 39.66 -13.73 6.54
N LYS A 108 39.19 -12.51 6.80
CA LYS A 108 38.34 -12.19 7.95
C LYS A 108 37.17 -11.25 7.56
N ILE A 109 36.00 -11.54 8.12
CA ILE A 109 34.82 -10.69 8.07
C ILE A 109 34.36 -10.44 9.51
N SER A 110 34.19 -9.18 9.88
CA SER A 110 33.70 -8.81 11.22
C SER A 110 32.17 -8.87 11.29
N THR A 111 31.64 -8.97 12.52
CA THR A 111 30.16 -8.91 12.73
C THR A 111 29.59 -7.60 12.20
N SER A 112 30.27 -6.48 12.36
CA SER A 112 29.81 -5.18 11.83
C SER A 112 29.76 -5.14 10.30
N ASP A 113 30.64 -5.85 9.60
CA ASP A 113 30.58 -5.97 8.13
C ASP A 113 29.30 -6.73 7.71
N ILE A 114 29.00 -7.84 8.41
CA ILE A 114 27.79 -8.63 8.16
C ILE A 114 26.53 -7.81 8.45
N GLN A 115 26.50 -7.08 9.57
CA GLN A 115 25.37 -6.21 9.92
C GLN A 115 25.12 -5.15 8.83
N LYS A 116 26.19 -4.52 8.31
CA LYS A 116 26.11 -3.53 7.23
C LYS A 116 25.45 -4.12 5.97
N VAL A 117 25.92 -5.26 5.49
CA VAL A 117 25.39 -5.86 4.24
C VAL A 117 23.96 -6.41 4.41
N ILE A 118 23.58 -6.85 5.62
CA ILE A 118 22.19 -7.20 5.94
C ILE A 118 21.30 -5.93 5.88
N LYS A 119 21.77 -4.84 6.51
CA LYS A 119 21.04 -3.56 6.54
C LYS A 119 20.86 -2.96 5.15
N GLU A 120 21.84 -3.11 4.26
CA GLU A 120 21.78 -2.70 2.87
C GLU A 120 21.02 -3.68 1.97
N ARG A 121 20.41 -4.74 2.52
CA ARG A 121 19.71 -5.80 1.79
C ARG A 121 20.55 -6.52 0.72
N LYS A 122 21.83 -6.61 0.95
CA LYS A 122 22.76 -7.35 0.10
C LYS A 122 22.96 -8.79 0.56
N LEU A 123 22.57 -9.11 1.80
CA LEU A 123 22.69 -10.43 2.41
C LEU A 123 21.38 -10.76 3.17
N PHE A 124 20.88 -11.98 3.00
CA PHE A 124 19.66 -12.46 3.62
C PHE A 124 19.93 -13.70 4.46
N PRO A 125 20.02 -13.55 5.80
CA PRO A 125 20.27 -14.68 6.70
C PRO A 125 19.10 -15.65 6.70
N CYS A 126 19.37 -16.94 6.43
CA CYS A 126 18.40 -18.02 6.44
C CYS A 126 18.64 -18.92 7.65
N PHE A 127 17.58 -19.16 8.42
CA PHE A 127 17.58 -20.08 9.56
C PHE A 127 16.55 -21.17 9.33
N PHE A 128 16.88 -22.39 9.71
CA PHE A 128 16.03 -23.56 9.50
C PHE A 128 15.66 -24.20 10.84
N GLY A 129 14.36 -24.46 11.05
CA GLY A 129 13.92 -24.98 12.33
C GLY A 129 12.46 -25.43 12.37
N SER A 130 12.01 -25.74 13.58
CA SER A 130 10.61 -26.03 13.88
C SER A 130 10.19 -25.23 15.11
N ALA A 131 9.34 -24.24 14.91
CA ALA A 131 8.83 -23.44 16.02
C ALA A 131 8.01 -24.28 17.02
N LEU A 132 7.26 -25.28 16.53
CA LEU A 132 6.50 -26.18 17.39
C LEU A 132 7.38 -27.02 18.31
N LYS A 133 8.55 -27.47 17.82
CA LYS A 133 9.51 -28.27 18.58
C LYS A 133 10.62 -27.43 19.22
N MET A 134 10.58 -26.10 19.04
CA MET A 134 11.59 -25.15 19.49
C MET A 134 13.02 -25.43 18.93
N THR A 135 13.10 -26.22 17.85
CA THR A 135 14.40 -26.52 17.21
C THR A 135 14.80 -25.37 16.30
N GLY A 136 16.04 -24.88 16.41
CA GLY A 136 16.57 -23.77 15.61
C GLY A 136 16.05 -22.38 16.02
N VAL A 137 15.13 -22.30 17.00
CA VAL A 137 14.55 -21.02 17.45
C VAL A 137 15.56 -20.24 18.31
N GLU A 138 16.29 -20.91 19.20
CA GLU A 138 17.28 -20.28 20.06
C GLU A 138 18.44 -19.73 19.22
N GLU A 139 18.93 -20.50 18.27
CA GLU A 139 19.96 -20.09 17.32
C GLU A 139 19.50 -18.89 16.47
N PHE A 140 18.24 -18.89 16.04
CA PHE A 140 17.65 -17.76 15.29
C PHE A 140 17.59 -16.49 16.14
N LEU A 141 17.10 -16.59 17.39
CA LEU A 141 17.06 -15.42 18.31
C LEU A 141 18.45 -14.86 18.60
N HIS A 142 19.42 -15.74 18.79
CA HIS A 142 20.81 -15.34 18.97
C HIS A 142 21.38 -14.68 17.70
N GLY A 143 21.00 -15.17 16.51
CA GLY A 143 21.35 -14.55 15.23
C GLY A 143 20.75 -13.15 15.10
N LEU A 144 19.50 -12.93 15.51
CA LEU A 144 18.90 -11.59 15.54
C LEU A 144 19.66 -10.65 16.48
N GLU A 145 19.96 -11.10 17.72
CA GLU A 145 20.70 -10.30 18.70
C GLU A 145 22.10 -9.91 18.17
N LYS A 146 22.76 -10.81 17.47
CA LYS A 146 24.11 -10.61 16.97
C LYS A 146 24.18 -9.75 15.70
N TYR A 147 23.21 -9.87 14.80
CA TYR A 147 23.29 -9.30 13.45
C TYR A 147 22.33 -8.13 13.20
N CYS A 148 21.37 -7.81 14.10
CA CYS A 148 20.61 -6.58 14.04
C CYS A 148 21.38 -5.44 14.68
N GLU A 149 21.40 -4.29 14.03
CA GLU A 149 21.85 -3.03 14.61
C GLU A 149 20.69 -2.28 15.24
N THR A 150 20.90 -1.70 16.41
CA THR A 150 19.92 -0.74 16.96
C THR A 150 20.00 0.54 16.13
N PRO A 151 18.90 1.04 15.56
CA PRO A 151 18.92 2.29 14.80
C PRO A 151 19.34 3.48 15.67
N GLU A 152 20.17 4.35 15.10
CA GLU A 152 20.43 5.66 15.68
C GLU A 152 19.32 6.63 15.28
N TYR A 153 18.69 7.24 16.27
CA TYR A 153 17.59 8.17 16.06
C TYR A 153 18.06 9.62 16.25
N PRO A 154 17.56 10.57 15.42
CA PRO A 154 17.85 11.98 15.59
C PRO A 154 17.27 12.51 16.91
N SER A 155 17.89 13.57 17.45
CA SER A 155 17.40 14.24 18.66
C SER A 155 16.17 15.10 18.42
N GLU A 156 15.92 15.51 17.18
CA GLU A 156 14.74 16.25 16.75
C GLU A 156 13.52 15.35 16.73
N PHE A 157 12.36 15.88 17.15
CA PHE A 157 11.14 15.07 17.23
C PHE A 157 10.67 14.60 15.85
N GLY A 158 10.33 13.33 15.78
CA GLY A 158 9.70 12.70 14.65
C GLY A 158 8.80 11.56 15.08
N ALA A 159 7.64 11.42 14.43
CA ALA A 159 6.75 10.29 14.62
C ALA A 159 5.99 9.97 13.33
N LYS A 160 5.68 8.69 13.11
CA LYS A 160 4.93 8.19 11.95
C LYS A 160 3.72 7.38 12.38
N VAL A 161 2.54 7.83 11.97
CA VAL A 161 1.28 7.11 12.20
C VAL A 161 1.15 6.01 11.16
N PHE A 162 0.97 4.77 11.59
CA PHE A 162 0.81 3.63 10.67
C PHE A 162 -0.54 2.95 10.77
N LYS A 163 -1.28 3.19 11.88
CA LYS A 163 -2.58 2.57 12.10
C LYS A 163 -3.48 3.47 12.95
N ILE A 164 -4.76 3.50 12.59
CA ILE A 164 -5.83 4.00 13.46
C ILE A 164 -6.65 2.80 13.91
N ALA A 165 -7.04 2.78 15.17
CA ALA A 165 -7.93 1.77 15.73
C ALA A 165 -8.82 2.36 16.83
N ARG A 166 -9.75 1.57 17.36
CA ARG A 166 -10.56 1.93 18.53
C ARG A 166 -10.42 0.85 19.59
N ASP A 167 -10.39 1.28 20.84
CA ASP A 167 -10.41 0.35 21.98
C ASP A 167 -11.85 -0.15 22.26
N ASP A 168 -11.99 -1.09 23.20
CA ASP A 168 -13.30 -1.69 23.58
C ASP A 168 -14.31 -0.65 24.10
N GLN A 169 -13.86 0.55 24.47
CA GLN A 169 -14.70 1.66 24.90
C GLN A 169 -15.05 2.62 23.75
N GLY A 170 -14.56 2.35 22.52
CA GLY A 170 -14.75 3.19 21.35
C GLY A 170 -13.79 4.39 21.29
N ASN A 171 -12.80 4.51 22.18
CA ASN A 171 -11.82 5.58 22.12
C ASN A 171 -10.89 5.38 20.91
N ARG A 172 -10.69 6.44 20.14
CA ARG A 172 -9.80 6.46 18.99
C ARG A 172 -8.34 6.40 19.43
N LEU A 173 -7.58 5.52 18.79
CA LEU A 173 -6.17 5.27 19.03
C LEU A 173 -5.38 5.54 17.75
N SER A 174 -4.39 6.41 17.82
CA SER A 174 -3.42 6.63 16.74
C SER A 174 -2.14 5.86 17.07
N TYR A 175 -1.92 4.73 16.40
CA TYR A 175 -0.69 3.96 16.56
C TYR A 175 0.42 4.61 15.76
N MET A 176 1.53 4.89 16.42
CA MET A 176 2.68 5.53 15.80
C MET A 176 4.00 4.96 16.29
N LYS A 177 5.02 5.07 15.45
CA LYS A 177 6.41 4.88 15.81
C LYS A 177 7.04 6.25 16.03
N ILE A 178 7.74 6.41 17.14
CA ILE A 178 8.57 7.60 17.39
C ILE A 178 9.90 7.40 16.68
N THR A 179 10.21 8.26 15.71
CA THR A 179 11.38 8.15 14.82
C THR A 179 12.47 9.15 15.15
N GLY A 180 12.23 10.04 16.12
CA GLY A 180 13.20 11.01 16.63
C GLY A 180 12.73 11.66 17.93
N GLY A 181 13.66 12.10 18.74
CA GLY A 181 13.38 12.79 20.00
C GLY A 181 12.56 11.97 20.99
N THR A 182 11.59 12.59 21.63
CA THR A 182 10.72 11.96 22.65
C THR A 182 9.36 12.62 22.66
N LEU A 183 8.28 11.87 22.55
CA LEU A 183 6.91 12.34 22.73
C LEU A 183 6.52 12.34 24.20
N LYS A 184 5.93 13.42 24.69
CA LYS A 184 5.44 13.54 26.07
C LYS A 184 3.92 13.65 26.12
N VAL A 185 3.33 13.16 27.21
CA VAL A 185 1.90 13.36 27.49
C VAL A 185 1.59 14.84 27.60
N LYS A 186 0.46 15.26 26.99
CA LYS A 186 -0.01 16.66 26.83
C LYS A 186 0.81 17.52 25.89
N GLU A 187 1.75 16.97 25.17
CA GLU A 187 2.45 17.66 24.10
C GLU A 187 1.54 17.87 22.89
N LEU A 188 1.65 19.05 22.25
CA LEU A 188 0.93 19.38 21.02
C LEU A 188 1.57 18.65 19.85
N LEU A 189 0.79 17.86 19.13
CA LEU A 189 1.21 17.18 17.90
C LEU A 189 0.70 17.90 16.65
N THR A 190 -0.44 18.58 16.76
CA THR A 190 -0.98 19.47 15.71
C THR A 190 -1.26 20.85 16.34
N ASP A 191 -1.68 21.82 15.55
CA ASP A 191 -2.01 23.18 16.05
C ASP A 191 -3.08 23.16 17.13
N THR A 192 -3.92 22.12 17.19
CA THR A 192 -5.10 22.06 18.05
C THR A 192 -5.17 20.82 18.95
N GLU A 193 -4.43 19.75 18.64
CA GLU A 193 -4.57 18.44 19.31
C GLU A 193 -3.33 18.04 20.10
N LYS A 194 -3.56 17.41 21.25
CA LYS A 194 -2.52 16.96 22.18
C LYS A 194 -2.54 15.44 22.35
N ALA A 195 -1.38 14.90 22.65
CA ALA A 195 -1.25 13.52 23.13
C ALA A 195 -1.84 13.41 24.54
N ASP A 196 -3.08 12.96 24.68
CA ASP A 196 -3.74 12.84 25.99
C ASP A 196 -3.19 11.71 26.84
N GLN A 197 -3.04 10.54 26.27
CA GLN A 197 -2.40 9.37 26.86
C GLN A 197 -1.45 8.73 25.85
N ILE A 198 -0.37 8.18 26.36
CA ILE A 198 0.55 7.33 25.59
C ILE A 198 0.42 5.92 26.17
N ARG A 199 0.04 4.96 25.34
CA ARG A 199 -0.15 3.55 25.69
C ARG A 199 0.89 2.69 24.99
N ILE A 200 1.65 1.89 25.73
CA ILE A 200 2.58 0.91 25.19
C ILE A 200 1.93 -0.47 25.35
N TYR A 201 1.63 -1.12 24.23
CA TYR A 201 0.94 -2.41 24.24
C TYR A 201 1.90 -3.59 24.33
N SER A 202 1.49 -4.62 25.09
CA SER A 202 2.10 -5.94 25.12
C SER A 202 0.97 -6.99 25.01
N GLY A 203 0.74 -7.48 23.82
CA GLY A 203 -0.45 -8.25 23.47
C GLY A 203 -1.74 -7.42 23.66
N ALA A 204 -2.74 -7.94 24.35
CA ALA A 204 -3.99 -7.25 24.62
C ALA A 204 -3.92 -6.24 25.78
N LYS A 205 -2.82 -6.21 26.55
CA LYS A 205 -2.63 -5.32 27.69
C LYS A 205 -1.75 -4.14 27.29
N PHE A 206 -1.98 -3.01 27.94
CA PHE A 206 -1.14 -1.82 27.77
C PHE A 206 -0.73 -1.22 29.11
N GLU A 207 0.37 -0.50 29.07
CA GLU A 207 0.86 0.34 30.18
C GLU A 207 0.79 1.81 29.75
N LEU A 208 0.44 2.68 30.71
CA LEU A 208 0.45 4.12 30.47
C LEU A 208 1.86 4.65 30.68
N ALA A 209 2.41 5.26 29.63
CA ALA A 209 3.70 5.92 29.67
C ALA A 209 3.54 7.44 29.80
N LYS A 210 4.46 8.09 30.52
CA LYS A 210 4.54 9.55 30.57
C LYS A 210 5.21 10.13 29.35
N GLU A 211 6.11 9.38 28.76
CA GLU A 211 6.87 9.72 27.56
C GLU A 211 7.22 8.47 26.75
N ALA A 212 7.41 8.65 25.45
CA ALA A 212 7.86 7.61 24.52
C ALA A 212 9.09 8.11 23.76
N PRO A 213 10.28 7.57 24.04
CA PRO A 213 11.50 7.92 23.30
C PRO A 213 11.49 7.35 21.88
N ALA A 214 12.39 7.84 21.03
CA ALA A 214 12.60 7.33 19.68
C ALA A 214 12.84 5.81 19.69
N GLY A 215 12.34 5.12 18.67
CA GLY A 215 12.29 3.64 18.57
C GLY A 215 11.04 3.01 19.20
N THR A 216 10.28 3.75 19.99
CA THR A 216 9.06 3.23 20.65
C THR A 216 7.88 3.20 19.69
N ILE A 217 7.16 2.07 19.69
CA ILE A 217 5.82 1.96 19.09
C ILE A 217 4.79 2.16 20.20
N CYS A 218 3.90 3.14 20.03
CA CYS A 218 2.88 3.45 21.01
C CYS A 218 1.54 3.80 20.35
N ALA A 219 0.46 3.74 21.13
CA ALA A 219 -0.85 4.25 20.75
C ALA A 219 -1.15 5.52 21.53
N VAL A 220 -1.58 6.56 20.85
CA VAL A 220 -1.87 7.88 21.42
C VAL A 220 -3.36 8.16 21.34
N THR A 221 -3.95 8.66 22.45
CA THR A 221 -5.32 9.17 22.48
C THR A 221 -5.34 10.69 22.43
N GLY A 222 -6.50 11.27 22.08
CA GLY A 222 -6.69 12.73 22.02
C GLY A 222 -6.45 13.34 20.63
N LEU A 223 -6.23 12.50 19.63
CA LEU A 223 -6.02 12.90 18.24
C LEU A 223 -7.22 12.45 17.39
N SER A 224 -7.96 13.39 16.82
CA SER A 224 -9.16 13.12 16.00
C SER A 224 -8.92 13.26 14.51
N GLN A 225 -7.90 14.03 14.10
CA GLN A 225 -7.62 14.38 12.70
C GLN A 225 -6.50 13.56 12.07
N THR A 226 -5.82 12.73 12.86
CA THR A 226 -4.72 11.89 12.33
C THR A 226 -5.23 10.80 11.40
N HIS A 227 -4.40 10.41 10.44
CA HIS A 227 -4.68 9.32 9.51
C HIS A 227 -3.45 8.41 9.34
N PRO A 228 -3.64 7.17 8.90
CA PRO A 228 -2.52 6.28 8.60
C PRO A 228 -1.62 6.88 7.52
N GLY A 229 -0.30 6.80 7.71
CA GLY A 229 0.69 7.38 6.81
C GLY A 229 1.15 8.80 7.19
N GLN A 230 0.44 9.48 8.08
CA GLN A 230 0.79 10.84 8.51
C GLN A 230 2.12 10.88 9.27
N GLY A 231 2.96 11.86 8.90
CA GLY A 231 4.20 12.18 9.60
C GLY A 231 4.07 13.38 10.52
N PHE A 232 4.86 13.39 11.60
CA PHE A 232 5.00 14.51 12.52
C PHE A 232 6.47 14.91 12.66
N GLY A 233 6.74 16.19 12.90
CA GLY A 233 8.08 16.72 13.08
C GLY A 233 8.94 16.55 11.83
N ILE A 234 10.04 15.78 11.94
CA ILE A 234 10.95 15.52 10.81
C ILE A 234 10.39 14.52 9.80
N GLU A 235 9.33 13.78 10.15
CA GLU A 235 8.72 12.80 9.26
C GLU A 235 7.81 13.46 8.22
N ARG A 236 7.91 12.95 7.00
CA ARG A 236 6.99 13.34 5.90
C ARG A 236 5.82 12.37 5.84
N GLU A 237 4.78 12.78 5.16
CA GLU A 237 3.67 11.91 4.81
C GLU A 237 4.15 10.71 3.98
N SER A 238 3.55 9.55 4.23
CA SER A 238 3.88 8.32 3.50
C SER A 238 3.33 8.39 2.07
N GLU A 239 4.01 7.72 1.16
CA GLU A 239 3.44 7.42 -0.15
C GLU A 239 2.18 6.55 -0.01
N MET A 240 1.24 6.71 -0.94
CA MET A 240 0.03 5.90 -1.00
C MET A 240 0.39 4.41 -1.16
N PRO A 241 -0.36 3.49 -0.51
CA PRO A 241 -0.17 2.06 -0.71
C PRO A 241 -0.29 1.66 -2.18
N VAL A 242 0.50 0.66 -2.60
CA VAL A 242 0.41 0.09 -3.96
C VAL A 242 -0.85 -0.75 -4.14
N LEU A 243 -1.33 -1.31 -3.03
CA LEU A 243 -2.47 -2.21 -3.02
C LEU A 243 -3.77 -1.40 -2.88
N GLU A 244 -4.24 -0.84 -4.00
CA GLU A 244 -5.51 -0.12 -4.05
C GLU A 244 -6.65 -1.06 -4.48
N PRO A 245 -7.80 -1.03 -3.80
CA PRO A 245 -8.98 -1.77 -4.24
C PRO A 245 -9.59 -1.12 -5.49
N VAL A 246 -9.97 -1.96 -6.45
CA VAL A 246 -10.53 -1.54 -7.75
C VAL A 246 -11.98 -2.00 -7.98
N LEU A 247 -12.56 -2.68 -7.02
CA LEU A 247 -13.93 -3.16 -7.09
C LEU A 247 -14.81 -2.40 -6.10
N ASN A 248 -15.89 -1.84 -6.59
CA ASN A 248 -16.87 -1.09 -5.80
C ASN A 248 -18.10 -1.98 -5.53
N TYR A 249 -18.37 -2.25 -4.27
CA TYR A 249 -19.47 -3.09 -3.83
C TYR A 249 -20.53 -2.28 -3.11
N ARG A 250 -21.80 -2.49 -3.47
CA ARG A 250 -22.92 -1.96 -2.70
C ARG A 250 -23.08 -2.75 -1.41
N ILE A 251 -23.20 -2.07 -0.28
CA ILE A 251 -23.52 -2.66 1.02
C ILE A 251 -25.04 -2.74 1.17
N LEU A 252 -25.56 -3.95 1.32
CA LEU A 252 -26.97 -4.21 1.50
C LEU A 252 -27.27 -4.35 2.99
N LEU A 253 -28.04 -3.41 3.53
CA LEU A 253 -28.43 -3.38 4.94
C LEU A 253 -29.76 -4.13 5.16
N PRO A 254 -29.99 -4.72 6.35
CA PRO A 254 -31.31 -5.22 6.75
C PRO A 254 -32.36 -4.11 6.76
N GLU A 255 -33.63 -4.48 6.54
CA GLU A 255 -34.75 -3.52 6.44
C GLU A 255 -34.98 -2.70 7.73
N ASP A 256 -34.61 -3.24 8.87
CA ASP A 256 -34.72 -2.59 10.19
C ASP A 256 -33.51 -1.72 10.56
N CYS A 257 -32.49 -1.66 9.70
CA CYS A 257 -31.27 -0.89 9.94
C CYS A 257 -31.41 0.56 9.47
N ASP A 258 -31.15 1.52 10.36
CA ASP A 258 -31.06 2.94 10.00
C ASP A 258 -29.80 3.19 9.16
N ILE A 259 -30.00 3.55 7.90
CA ILE A 259 -28.94 3.72 6.90
C ILE A 259 -27.98 4.87 7.27
N HIS A 260 -28.48 5.96 7.88
CA HIS A 260 -27.64 7.10 8.24
C HIS A 260 -26.80 6.82 9.49
N GLN A 261 -27.32 6.07 10.46
CA GLN A 261 -26.54 5.61 11.59
C GLN A 261 -25.48 4.61 11.15
N MET A 262 -25.84 3.70 10.22
CA MET A 262 -24.89 2.73 9.71
C MET A 262 -23.81 3.40 8.87
N LEU A 263 -24.14 4.39 8.05
CA LEU A 263 -23.15 5.18 7.31
C LEU A 263 -22.10 5.82 8.24
N LYS A 264 -22.54 6.38 9.38
CA LYS A 264 -21.61 6.94 10.37
C LYS A 264 -20.66 5.88 10.93
N LYS A 265 -21.19 4.70 11.27
CA LYS A 265 -20.38 3.56 11.76
C LYS A 265 -19.40 3.04 10.71
N LEU A 266 -19.81 2.98 9.44
CA LEU A 266 -18.92 2.60 8.33
C LEU A 266 -17.84 3.64 8.07
N LYS A 267 -18.14 4.93 8.25
CA LYS A 267 -17.13 5.99 8.21
C LYS A 267 -16.10 5.87 9.34
N GLU A 268 -16.48 5.36 10.51
CA GLU A 268 -15.53 5.03 11.58
C GLU A 268 -14.58 3.89 11.19
N LEU A 269 -15.06 2.90 10.41
CA LEU A 269 -14.20 1.85 9.84
C LEU A 269 -13.27 2.41 8.76
N GLU A 270 -13.74 3.34 7.93
CA GLU A 270 -12.91 4.02 6.93
C GLU A 270 -11.76 4.82 7.55
N GLU A 271 -11.93 5.39 8.75
CA GLU A 271 -10.81 6.03 9.46
C GLU A 271 -9.69 5.03 9.79
N GLU A 272 -10.04 3.76 10.04
CA GLU A 272 -9.09 2.68 10.32
C GLU A 272 -8.50 2.09 9.03
N GLU A 273 -9.33 1.96 8.01
CA GLU A 273 -9.02 1.42 6.68
C GLU A 273 -9.45 2.41 5.57
N PRO A 274 -8.64 3.44 5.30
CA PRO A 274 -9.00 4.50 4.34
C PRO A 274 -9.31 3.99 2.94
N GLU A 275 -8.77 2.84 2.57
CA GLU A 275 -8.97 2.21 1.25
C GLU A 275 -10.40 1.69 1.05
N LEU A 276 -11.21 1.58 2.10
CA LEU A 276 -12.62 1.19 1.98
C LEU A 276 -13.44 2.19 1.16
N HIS A 277 -13.01 3.45 1.10
CA HIS A 277 -13.70 4.53 0.37
C HIS A 277 -15.21 4.40 0.45
N ILE A 278 -15.76 4.60 1.66
CA ILE A 278 -17.19 4.49 1.91
C ILE A 278 -17.91 5.68 1.26
N VAL A 279 -18.70 5.42 0.25
CA VAL A 279 -19.43 6.44 -0.51
C VAL A 279 -20.93 6.32 -0.27
N TRP A 280 -21.57 7.43 0.07
CA TRP A 280 -23.02 7.55 0.12
C TRP A 280 -23.54 8.13 -1.20
N ASN A 281 -24.36 7.37 -1.89
CA ASN A 281 -25.06 7.83 -3.09
C ASN A 281 -26.46 8.33 -2.71
N GLU A 282 -26.63 9.65 -2.62
CA GLU A 282 -27.92 10.27 -2.23
C GLU A 282 -29.04 9.97 -3.23
N GLN A 283 -28.73 9.87 -4.52
CA GLN A 283 -29.77 9.64 -5.56
C GLN A 283 -30.35 8.24 -5.49
N LEU A 284 -29.53 7.26 -5.16
CA LEU A 284 -29.92 5.86 -5.06
C LEU A 284 -30.25 5.44 -3.63
N GLY A 285 -29.87 6.23 -2.62
CA GLY A 285 -29.99 5.86 -1.22
C GLY A 285 -29.13 4.64 -0.86
N GLU A 286 -27.93 4.55 -1.42
CA GLU A 286 -27.06 3.38 -1.31
C GLU A 286 -25.71 3.71 -0.69
N ILE A 287 -25.18 2.78 0.11
CA ILE A 287 -23.80 2.84 0.62
C ILE A 287 -22.94 1.89 -0.21
N HIS A 288 -21.79 2.38 -0.64
CA HIS A 288 -20.80 1.62 -1.39
C HIS A 288 -19.46 1.59 -0.64
N ALA A 289 -18.70 0.49 -0.85
CA ALA A 289 -17.33 0.33 -0.35
C ALA A 289 -16.41 -0.22 -1.44
N MET A 290 -15.17 0.20 -1.47
CA MET A 290 -14.15 -0.35 -2.35
C MET A 290 -13.46 -1.55 -1.70
N LEU A 291 -13.32 -2.65 -2.42
CA LEU A 291 -12.70 -3.89 -1.94
C LEU A 291 -11.89 -4.56 -3.05
N MET A 292 -10.91 -5.36 -2.69
CA MET A 292 -10.09 -6.11 -3.65
C MET A 292 -10.75 -7.41 -4.13
N GLY A 293 -11.67 -8.00 -3.32
CA GLY A 293 -12.32 -9.25 -3.68
C GLY A 293 -13.13 -9.88 -2.55
N GLU A 294 -13.55 -11.12 -2.78
CA GLU A 294 -14.49 -11.86 -1.91
C GLU A 294 -13.99 -12.06 -0.47
N VAL A 295 -12.69 -12.27 -0.27
CA VAL A 295 -12.15 -12.50 1.08
C VAL A 295 -12.27 -11.24 1.94
N GLN A 296 -12.01 -10.06 1.37
CA GLN A 296 -12.22 -8.80 2.09
C GLN A 296 -13.70 -8.54 2.40
N ILE A 297 -14.62 -8.99 1.54
CA ILE A 297 -16.05 -8.95 1.80
C ILE A 297 -16.38 -9.74 3.06
N GLU A 298 -15.88 -10.96 3.18
CA GLU A 298 -16.15 -11.82 4.35
C GLU A 298 -15.53 -11.22 5.63
N ILE A 299 -14.32 -10.67 5.56
CA ILE A 299 -13.68 -9.97 6.69
C ILE A 299 -14.51 -8.76 7.11
N LEU A 300 -14.94 -7.93 6.15
CA LEU A 300 -15.72 -6.73 6.45
C LEU A 300 -17.11 -7.08 7.00
N LYS A 301 -17.78 -8.13 6.49
CA LYS A 301 -19.02 -8.66 7.07
C LYS A 301 -18.84 -9.05 8.52
N HIS A 302 -17.77 -9.80 8.81
CA HIS A 302 -17.47 -10.26 10.16
C HIS A 302 -17.18 -9.08 11.10
N LEU A 303 -16.38 -8.11 10.67
CA LEU A 303 -16.05 -6.91 11.42
C LEU A 303 -17.29 -6.05 11.72
N ILE A 304 -18.17 -5.88 10.74
CA ILE A 304 -19.45 -5.16 10.92
C ILE A 304 -20.33 -5.89 11.92
N TRP A 305 -20.41 -7.21 11.82
CA TRP A 305 -21.19 -8.03 12.76
C TRP A 305 -20.62 -7.96 14.18
N GLU A 306 -19.31 -8.14 14.36
CA GLU A 306 -18.68 -8.10 15.69
C GLU A 306 -18.86 -6.74 16.39
N ARG A 307 -18.67 -5.64 15.64
CA ARG A 307 -18.71 -4.31 16.24
C ARG A 307 -20.10 -3.73 16.37
N PHE A 308 -20.95 -3.97 15.40
CA PHE A 308 -22.23 -3.26 15.29
C PHE A 308 -23.44 -4.17 15.42
N HIS A 309 -23.26 -5.49 15.43
CA HIS A 309 -24.29 -6.52 15.45
C HIS A 309 -25.32 -6.39 14.31
N VAL A 310 -24.86 -5.94 13.14
CA VAL A 310 -25.65 -5.80 11.92
C VAL A 310 -25.14 -6.81 10.89
N ALA A 311 -26.05 -7.70 10.42
CA ALA A 311 -25.74 -8.59 9.32
C ALA A 311 -25.90 -7.87 8.00
N VAL A 312 -24.80 -7.67 7.27
CA VAL A 312 -24.82 -7.02 5.96
C VAL A 312 -24.55 -8.02 4.85
N GLU A 313 -25.11 -7.75 3.66
CA GLU A 313 -24.78 -8.44 2.44
C GLU A 313 -24.12 -7.48 1.44
N PHE A 314 -23.42 -8.02 0.45
CA PHE A 314 -22.79 -7.22 -0.59
C PHE A 314 -23.40 -7.57 -1.93
N GLY A 315 -23.71 -6.53 -2.71
CA GLY A 315 -24.15 -6.66 -4.09
C GLY A 315 -23.00 -7.13 -5.00
N THR A 316 -23.29 -7.29 -6.28
CA THR A 316 -22.25 -7.53 -7.29
C THR A 316 -21.31 -6.35 -7.38
N GLY A 317 -19.99 -6.59 -7.28
CA GLY A 317 -19.01 -5.51 -7.39
C GLY A 317 -19.00 -4.91 -8.79
N ASN A 318 -18.86 -3.61 -8.88
CA ASN A 318 -18.63 -2.87 -10.11
C ASN A 318 -17.17 -2.44 -10.20
N ILE A 319 -16.66 -2.37 -11.42
CA ILE A 319 -15.28 -1.92 -11.67
C ILE A 319 -15.23 -0.41 -11.54
N VAL A 320 -14.20 0.08 -10.86
CA VAL A 320 -13.94 1.52 -10.76
C VAL A 320 -13.16 1.96 -11.99
N TYR A 321 -13.85 2.65 -12.88
CA TYR A 321 -13.23 3.32 -14.03
C TYR A 321 -12.62 4.66 -13.63
N LYS A 322 -11.72 5.17 -14.45
CA LYS A 322 -11.21 6.55 -14.41
C LYS A 322 -11.43 7.20 -15.78
N GLU A 323 -11.34 8.52 -15.83
CA GLU A 323 -11.49 9.26 -17.10
C GLU A 323 -10.25 10.14 -17.31
N THR A 324 -9.86 10.32 -18.58
CA THR A 324 -8.84 11.27 -19.01
C THR A 324 -9.29 11.99 -20.27
N ILE A 325 -8.43 12.80 -20.87
CA ILE A 325 -8.69 13.49 -22.14
C ILE A 325 -7.63 13.12 -23.18
N ALA A 326 -8.00 13.12 -24.46
CA ALA A 326 -7.11 12.77 -25.55
C ALA A 326 -6.34 13.97 -26.10
N GLU A 327 -6.81 15.20 -25.90
CA GLU A 327 -6.26 16.42 -26.49
C GLU A 327 -6.32 17.59 -25.51
N PRO A 328 -5.37 18.53 -25.57
CA PRO A 328 -5.40 19.73 -24.75
C PRO A 328 -6.66 20.56 -24.97
N ILE A 329 -7.21 21.11 -23.90
CA ILE A 329 -8.42 21.93 -23.94
C ILE A 329 -8.38 23.05 -22.90
N GLU A 330 -8.86 24.23 -23.25
CA GLU A 330 -9.08 25.31 -22.29
C GLU A 330 -10.47 25.21 -21.66
N GLY A 331 -10.47 25.17 -20.31
CA GLY A 331 -11.67 25.27 -19.50
C GLY A 331 -11.78 26.65 -18.84
N VAL A 332 -12.95 27.26 -18.97
CA VAL A 332 -13.24 28.58 -18.40
C VAL A 332 -14.34 28.47 -17.36
N GLY A 333 -14.06 28.97 -16.17
CA GLY A 333 -15.02 29.06 -15.08
C GLY A 333 -15.27 30.49 -14.68
N HIS A 334 -16.53 30.87 -14.67
CA HIS A 334 -16.99 32.20 -14.29
C HIS A 334 -18.03 32.10 -13.18
N PHE A 335 -17.83 32.90 -12.13
CA PHE A 335 -18.74 32.96 -10.99
C PHE A 335 -19.07 34.42 -10.67
N GLU A 336 -20.30 34.82 -10.94
CA GLU A 336 -20.76 36.23 -10.80
C GLU A 336 -22.22 36.28 -10.27
N PRO A 337 -22.55 35.70 -9.10
CA PRO A 337 -23.78 36.00 -8.42
C PRO A 337 -23.67 37.33 -7.65
N LEU A 338 -24.79 38.04 -7.48
CA LEU A 338 -24.93 39.32 -6.77
C LEU A 338 -23.73 39.69 -5.83
N ARG A 339 -22.91 40.66 -6.22
CA ARG A 339 -21.72 41.14 -5.46
C ARG A 339 -20.57 40.18 -5.31
N HIS A 340 -20.49 39.13 -6.12
CA HIS A 340 -19.37 38.19 -6.18
C HIS A 340 -18.82 38.15 -7.61
N TYR A 341 -17.52 37.99 -7.76
CA TYR A 341 -16.88 37.85 -9.07
C TYR A 341 -15.61 37.04 -8.98
N ALA A 342 -15.50 36.00 -9.76
CA ALA A 342 -14.25 35.29 -10.01
C ALA A 342 -14.26 34.66 -11.40
N GLU A 343 -13.12 34.72 -12.08
CA GLU A 343 -12.91 34.08 -13.38
C GLU A 343 -11.61 33.28 -13.33
N VAL A 344 -11.64 32.05 -13.85
CA VAL A 344 -10.52 31.11 -13.86
C VAL A 344 -10.44 30.46 -15.24
N HIS A 345 -9.27 30.48 -15.84
CA HIS A 345 -8.97 29.76 -17.08
C HIS A 345 -7.92 28.71 -16.81
N LEU A 346 -8.23 27.47 -17.11
CA LEU A 346 -7.39 26.30 -16.93
C LEU A 346 -7.08 25.68 -18.29
N LEU A 347 -5.82 25.39 -18.55
CA LEU A 347 -5.41 24.50 -19.62
C LEU A 347 -5.37 23.09 -19.06
N LEU A 348 -6.19 22.19 -19.62
CA LEU A 348 -6.22 20.77 -19.30
C LEU A 348 -5.49 20.03 -20.41
N GLU A 349 -4.45 19.28 -20.07
CA GLU A 349 -3.63 18.54 -21.02
C GLU A 349 -3.57 17.07 -20.60
N PRO A 350 -3.54 16.12 -21.56
CA PRO A 350 -3.31 14.73 -21.24
C PRO A 350 -1.91 14.54 -20.62
N GLY A 351 -1.84 13.76 -19.54
CA GLY A 351 -0.59 13.36 -18.90
C GLY A 351 -0.14 11.96 -19.34
N GLU A 352 1.02 11.55 -18.85
CA GLU A 352 1.50 10.19 -19.05
C GLU A 352 0.63 9.19 -18.25
N PRO A 353 0.41 7.97 -18.76
CA PRO A 353 -0.33 6.94 -18.03
C PRO A 353 0.26 6.67 -16.65
N GLY A 354 -0.57 6.73 -15.61
CA GLY A 354 -0.17 6.56 -14.21
C GLY A 354 0.42 7.80 -13.55
N SER A 355 0.44 8.97 -14.23
CA SER A 355 0.97 10.21 -13.67
C SER A 355 0.00 10.89 -12.68
N GLY A 356 -1.25 10.45 -12.63
CA GLY A 356 -2.29 11.08 -11.83
C GLY A 356 -2.64 12.50 -12.27
N LEU A 357 -3.13 13.33 -11.35
CA LEU A 357 -3.39 14.74 -11.60
C LEU A 357 -2.20 15.59 -11.14
N GLN A 358 -1.75 16.47 -12.03
CA GLN A 358 -0.67 17.42 -11.75
C GLN A 358 -1.19 18.83 -11.94
N PHE A 359 -0.86 19.74 -11.00
CA PHE A 359 -1.38 21.09 -11.00
C PHE A 359 -0.25 22.11 -11.10
N PHE A 360 -0.40 23.06 -12.03
CA PHE A 360 0.60 24.09 -12.32
C PHE A 360 -0.04 25.46 -12.46
N THR A 361 0.78 26.51 -12.40
CA THR A 361 0.41 27.87 -12.76
C THR A 361 1.41 28.46 -13.76
N ALA A 362 0.88 29.02 -14.83
CA ALA A 362 1.59 29.85 -15.82
C ALA A 362 1.05 31.29 -15.82
N CYS A 363 0.15 31.61 -14.88
CA CYS A 363 -0.46 32.92 -14.76
C CYS A 363 0.54 33.96 -14.22
N SER A 364 0.63 35.12 -14.85
CA SER A 364 1.45 36.23 -14.32
C SER A 364 0.85 36.78 -13.02
N GLU A 365 1.71 37.16 -12.07
CA GLU A 365 1.30 37.84 -10.84
C GLU A 365 0.70 39.22 -11.10
N ASP A 366 1.05 39.86 -12.22
CA ASP A 366 0.45 41.13 -12.66
C ASP A 366 -1.02 40.98 -13.11
N VAL A 367 -1.42 39.77 -13.51
CA VAL A 367 -2.79 39.43 -13.94
C VAL A 367 -3.65 38.97 -12.77
N LEU A 368 -3.09 38.09 -11.95
CA LEU A 368 -3.77 37.56 -10.77
C LEU A 368 -2.77 37.39 -9.62
N ASP A 369 -3.07 38.01 -8.47
CA ASP A 369 -2.22 37.95 -7.27
C ASP A 369 -1.88 36.50 -6.87
N ARG A 370 -0.65 36.33 -6.41
CA ARG A 370 -0.10 35.00 -6.04
C ARG A 370 -0.94 34.23 -5.01
N ASN A 371 -1.60 34.93 -4.08
CA ASN A 371 -2.43 34.29 -3.08
C ASN A 371 -3.69 33.67 -3.71
N TRP A 372 -4.28 34.35 -4.71
CA TRP A 372 -5.40 33.80 -5.46
C TRP A 372 -4.97 32.62 -6.32
N GLN A 373 -3.79 32.67 -6.94
CA GLN A 373 -3.25 31.54 -7.70
C GLN A 373 -3.07 30.30 -6.81
N ARG A 374 -2.47 30.46 -5.62
CA ARG A 374 -2.30 29.38 -4.65
C ARG A 374 -3.65 28.81 -4.20
N LEU A 375 -4.62 29.68 -3.94
CA LEU A 375 -5.97 29.26 -3.53
C LEU A 375 -6.66 28.43 -4.63
N ILE A 376 -6.50 28.80 -5.91
CA ILE A 376 -7.02 28.03 -7.05
C ILE A 376 -6.37 26.65 -7.10
N LEU A 377 -5.04 26.55 -6.93
CA LEU A 377 -4.34 25.27 -6.90
C LEU A 377 -4.83 24.40 -5.71
N THR A 378 -4.98 24.98 -4.52
CA THR A 378 -5.58 24.29 -3.37
C THR A 378 -6.98 23.77 -3.68
N HIS A 379 -7.81 24.54 -4.37
CA HIS A 379 -9.16 24.09 -4.77
C HIS A 379 -9.15 23.00 -5.83
N LEU A 380 -8.09 22.88 -6.64
CA LEU A 380 -7.91 21.75 -7.54
C LEU A 380 -7.49 20.48 -6.77
N GLU A 381 -6.69 20.62 -5.72
CA GLU A 381 -6.17 19.50 -4.91
C GLU A 381 -7.18 18.99 -3.85
N GLU A 382 -8.08 19.86 -3.36
CA GLU A 382 -8.93 19.55 -2.18
C GLU A 382 -10.01 18.49 -2.42
N ARG A 383 -10.23 18.06 -3.67
CA ARG A 383 -11.26 17.06 -4.01
C ARG A 383 -10.98 16.31 -5.30
N GLU A 384 -11.55 15.13 -5.43
CA GLU A 384 -11.67 14.43 -6.70
C GLU A 384 -12.58 15.16 -7.68
N HIS A 385 -12.16 15.24 -8.94
CA HIS A 385 -12.95 15.85 -10.02
C HIS A 385 -13.65 14.76 -10.85
N PRO A 386 -15.00 14.74 -10.89
CA PRO A 386 -15.71 13.77 -11.70
C PRO A 386 -15.59 14.09 -13.19
N GLY A 387 -15.34 13.05 -13.98
CA GLY A 387 -15.37 13.11 -15.44
C GLY A 387 -16.77 13.35 -15.99
N VAL A 388 -16.91 13.31 -17.31
CA VAL A 388 -18.16 13.65 -18.01
C VAL A 388 -18.79 12.48 -18.76
N LEU A 389 -18.09 11.35 -18.89
CA LEU A 389 -18.61 10.15 -19.54
C LEU A 389 -19.47 9.32 -18.57
N THR A 390 -18.88 8.95 -17.44
CA THR A 390 -19.50 8.09 -16.43
C THR A 390 -19.61 8.74 -15.07
N GLY A 391 -18.92 9.89 -14.88
CA GLY A 391 -18.74 10.53 -13.58
C GLY A 391 -17.61 9.92 -12.76
N SER A 392 -16.83 9.00 -13.34
CA SER A 392 -15.64 8.45 -12.72
C SER A 392 -14.58 9.53 -12.50
N PRO A 393 -13.71 9.40 -11.47
CA PRO A 393 -12.66 10.39 -11.23
C PRO A 393 -11.74 10.56 -12.44
N ILE A 394 -11.33 11.82 -12.71
CA ILE A 394 -10.32 12.08 -13.75
C ILE A 394 -8.93 11.72 -13.24
N THR A 395 -8.03 11.32 -14.15
CA THR A 395 -6.63 11.00 -13.86
C THR A 395 -5.74 11.27 -15.08
N ASP A 396 -4.43 11.19 -14.90
CA ASP A 396 -3.43 11.28 -15.97
C ASP A 396 -3.60 12.56 -16.80
N MET A 397 -3.64 13.68 -16.08
CA MET A 397 -3.80 15.01 -16.67
C MET A 397 -2.94 16.04 -15.97
N GLN A 398 -2.47 17.03 -16.75
CA GLN A 398 -1.90 18.26 -16.24
C GLN A 398 -2.96 19.36 -16.32
N ILE A 399 -3.16 20.07 -15.23
CA ILE A 399 -4.10 21.20 -15.15
C ILE A 399 -3.31 22.46 -14.80
N THR A 400 -3.16 23.36 -15.75
CA THR A 400 -2.38 24.59 -15.62
C THR A 400 -3.27 25.82 -15.56
N LEU A 401 -3.16 26.62 -14.50
CA LEU A 401 -3.79 27.93 -14.44
C LEU A 401 -3.10 28.87 -15.42
N ILE A 402 -3.79 29.29 -16.48
CA ILE A 402 -3.24 30.18 -17.52
C ILE A 402 -3.58 31.66 -17.28
N THR A 403 -4.78 31.94 -16.79
CA THR A 403 -5.19 33.29 -16.41
C THR A 403 -6.39 33.26 -15.47
N GLY A 404 -6.65 34.36 -14.79
CA GLY A 404 -7.80 34.53 -13.93
C GLY A 404 -8.08 35.99 -13.62
N ARG A 405 -9.24 36.28 -13.08
CA ARG A 405 -9.65 37.64 -12.77
C ARG A 405 -10.36 37.74 -11.45
N ALA A 406 -9.94 38.68 -10.62
CA ALA A 406 -10.55 39.04 -9.35
C ALA A 406 -11.09 40.47 -9.43
N HIS A 407 -12.10 40.80 -8.65
CA HIS A 407 -12.58 42.15 -8.46
C HIS A 407 -12.26 42.62 -7.04
N LEU A 408 -11.59 43.79 -6.90
CA LEU A 408 -11.08 44.32 -5.63
C LEU A 408 -12.08 44.37 -4.47
N LYS A 409 -13.38 44.51 -4.75
CA LYS A 409 -14.45 44.65 -3.74
C LYS A 409 -15.44 43.49 -3.69
N HIS A 410 -15.35 42.58 -4.65
CA HIS A 410 -16.40 41.56 -4.88
C HIS A 410 -15.85 40.16 -5.07
N THR A 411 -14.58 39.92 -4.74
CA THR A 411 -13.99 38.56 -4.79
C THR A 411 -13.68 38.08 -3.40
N GLU A 412 -14.24 36.94 -3.05
CA GLU A 412 -13.95 36.18 -1.84
C GLU A 412 -13.34 34.82 -2.21
N GLY A 413 -12.70 34.14 -1.25
CA GLY A 413 -12.04 32.86 -1.50
C GLY A 413 -13.00 31.79 -2.05
N GLY A 414 -14.22 31.75 -1.55
CA GLY A 414 -15.27 30.83 -2.02
C GLY A 414 -15.70 31.03 -3.48
N ASP A 415 -15.49 32.23 -4.03
CA ASP A 415 -15.82 32.53 -5.43
C ASP A 415 -14.86 31.83 -6.38
N PHE A 416 -13.57 31.83 -6.02
CA PHE A 416 -12.55 31.09 -6.77
C PHE A 416 -12.77 29.57 -6.70
N ARG A 417 -13.25 29.04 -5.58
CA ARG A 417 -13.65 27.63 -5.49
C ARG A 417 -14.68 27.29 -6.56
N GLN A 418 -15.76 28.09 -6.65
CA GLN A 418 -16.83 27.87 -7.62
C GLN A 418 -16.36 28.07 -9.06
N ALA A 419 -15.56 29.10 -9.33
CA ALA A 419 -15.01 29.35 -10.65
C ALA A 419 -14.07 28.22 -11.09
N THR A 420 -13.20 27.72 -10.20
CA THR A 420 -12.26 26.61 -10.48
C THR A 420 -13.02 25.35 -10.86
N TYR A 421 -14.00 24.93 -10.07
CA TYR A 421 -14.78 23.73 -10.38
C TYR A 421 -15.57 23.84 -11.68
N ARG A 422 -16.07 25.06 -12.00
CA ARG A 422 -16.72 25.32 -13.27
C ARG A 422 -15.75 25.26 -14.45
N ALA A 423 -14.50 25.76 -14.26
CA ALA A 423 -13.48 25.69 -15.29
C ALA A 423 -13.12 24.26 -15.65
N VAL A 424 -12.83 23.41 -14.64
CA VAL A 424 -12.57 21.97 -14.85
C VAL A 424 -13.73 21.32 -15.58
N ARG A 425 -14.96 21.48 -15.07
CA ARG A 425 -16.15 20.83 -15.67
C ARG A 425 -16.42 21.33 -17.09
N GLN A 426 -16.24 22.60 -17.37
CA GLN A 426 -16.45 23.18 -18.68
C GLN A 426 -15.39 22.70 -19.68
N GLY A 427 -14.14 22.61 -19.27
CA GLY A 427 -13.06 22.02 -20.06
C GLY A 427 -13.35 20.56 -20.41
N LEU A 428 -13.67 19.72 -19.41
CA LEU A 428 -13.99 18.32 -19.61
C LEU A 428 -15.21 18.10 -20.54
N LYS A 429 -16.24 18.96 -20.48
CA LYS A 429 -17.39 18.90 -21.40
C LYS A 429 -17.05 19.20 -22.85
N LYS A 430 -15.99 19.96 -23.11
CA LYS A 430 -15.49 20.29 -24.46
C LYS A 430 -14.48 19.27 -24.95
N ALA A 431 -13.76 18.63 -24.04
CA ALA A 431 -12.69 17.71 -24.33
C ALA A 431 -13.21 16.42 -24.98
N LYS A 432 -12.34 15.76 -25.72
CA LYS A 432 -12.52 14.38 -26.12
C LYS A 432 -12.10 13.48 -24.95
N SER A 433 -13.05 13.18 -24.07
CA SER A 433 -12.80 12.32 -22.90
C SER A 433 -12.62 10.86 -23.28
N VAL A 434 -11.77 10.16 -22.54
CA VAL A 434 -11.44 8.74 -22.69
C VAL A 434 -11.75 8.05 -21.36
N LEU A 435 -12.45 6.91 -21.41
CA LEU A 435 -12.70 6.07 -20.26
C LEU A 435 -11.53 5.08 -20.12
N LEU A 436 -10.96 5.03 -18.93
CA LEU A 436 -9.87 4.13 -18.58
C LEU A 436 -10.39 3.03 -17.66
N GLU A 437 -10.06 1.78 -17.97
CA GLU A 437 -10.34 0.65 -17.10
C GLU A 437 -9.06 0.19 -16.36
N PRO A 438 -9.19 -0.38 -15.14
CA PRO A 438 -8.03 -0.91 -14.42
C PRO A 438 -7.53 -2.21 -15.06
N TYR A 439 -6.22 -2.39 -15.09
CA TYR A 439 -5.54 -3.59 -15.55
C TYR A 439 -4.80 -4.26 -14.39
N TYR A 440 -4.88 -5.59 -14.33
CA TYR A 440 -3.99 -6.40 -13.51
C TYR A 440 -2.71 -6.74 -14.27
N GLU A 441 -1.58 -6.64 -13.58
CA GLU A 441 -0.42 -7.45 -13.89
C GLU A 441 -0.60 -8.81 -13.22
N PHE A 442 -0.48 -9.89 -13.98
CA PHE A 442 -0.68 -11.24 -13.46
C PHE A 442 0.56 -12.11 -13.61
N ARG A 443 0.70 -13.06 -12.68
CA ARG A 443 1.57 -14.22 -12.77
C ARG A 443 0.70 -15.45 -12.57
N LEU A 444 0.63 -16.29 -13.59
CA LEU A 444 -0.13 -17.53 -13.61
C LEU A 444 0.83 -18.72 -13.64
N GLU A 445 0.75 -19.57 -12.62
CA GLU A 445 1.52 -20.81 -12.47
C GLU A 445 0.59 -21.98 -12.73
N ILE A 446 0.86 -22.78 -13.75
CA ILE A 446 -0.01 -23.89 -14.17
C ILE A 446 0.80 -25.08 -14.71
N PRO A 447 0.24 -26.31 -14.69
CA PRO A 447 0.87 -27.44 -15.35
C PRO A 447 1.13 -27.19 -16.83
N GLY A 448 2.26 -27.69 -17.35
CA GLY A 448 2.71 -27.43 -18.74
C GLY A 448 1.71 -27.88 -19.80
N ASP A 449 0.94 -28.94 -19.54
CA ASP A 449 -0.13 -29.42 -20.42
C ASP A 449 -1.33 -28.45 -20.54
N MET A 450 -1.47 -27.49 -19.59
CA MET A 450 -2.55 -26.51 -19.57
C MET A 450 -2.16 -25.13 -20.12
N ILE A 451 -0.88 -24.91 -20.49
CA ILE A 451 -0.37 -23.59 -20.92
C ILE A 451 -1.10 -23.06 -22.17
N GLY A 452 -1.38 -23.90 -23.13
CA GLY A 452 -2.08 -23.52 -24.38
C GLY A 452 -3.51 -23.03 -24.12
N ARG A 453 -4.21 -23.62 -23.12
CA ARG A 453 -5.52 -23.16 -22.69
C ARG A 453 -5.41 -21.79 -22.03
N ALA A 454 -4.50 -21.62 -21.08
CA ALA A 454 -4.30 -20.36 -20.40
C ALA A 454 -3.98 -19.20 -21.35
N MET A 455 -3.06 -19.42 -22.31
CA MET A 455 -2.75 -18.42 -23.34
C MET A 455 -4.00 -18.03 -24.16
N THR A 456 -4.81 -19.01 -24.52
CA THR A 456 -6.07 -18.77 -25.25
C THR A 456 -7.08 -17.99 -24.39
N ASP A 457 -7.20 -18.33 -23.12
CA ASP A 457 -8.11 -17.65 -22.19
C ASP A 457 -7.67 -16.19 -21.97
N ILE A 458 -6.38 -15.93 -21.75
CA ILE A 458 -5.84 -14.55 -21.61
C ILE A 458 -6.07 -13.75 -22.90
N GLN A 459 -5.87 -14.33 -24.08
CA GLN A 459 -6.16 -13.64 -25.34
C GLN A 459 -7.65 -13.28 -25.49
N LYS A 460 -8.56 -14.18 -25.12
CA LYS A 460 -10.02 -13.90 -25.11
C LYS A 460 -10.40 -12.81 -24.13
N MET A 461 -9.63 -12.65 -23.05
CA MET A 461 -9.80 -11.59 -22.07
C MET A 461 -9.14 -10.26 -22.47
N ASN A 462 -8.70 -10.13 -23.73
CA ASN A 462 -7.95 -8.97 -24.24
C ASN A 462 -6.66 -8.69 -23.44
N GLY A 463 -6.11 -9.72 -22.81
CA GLY A 463 -4.85 -9.63 -22.08
C GLY A 463 -3.64 -9.82 -23.00
N THR A 464 -2.51 -9.35 -22.52
CA THR A 464 -1.19 -9.55 -23.10
C THR A 464 -0.35 -10.43 -22.19
N PHE A 465 0.56 -11.22 -22.77
CA PHE A 465 1.45 -12.07 -21.98
C PHE A 465 2.83 -12.17 -22.62
N GLN A 466 3.82 -12.46 -21.80
CA GLN A 466 5.18 -12.75 -22.19
C GLN A 466 5.33 -14.23 -22.57
N GLN A 467 6.47 -14.58 -23.15
CA GLN A 467 6.77 -15.99 -23.46
C GLN A 467 6.73 -16.82 -22.16
N PRO A 468 6.02 -17.97 -22.14
CA PRO A 468 5.96 -18.83 -20.98
C PRO A 468 7.34 -19.29 -20.54
N GLU A 469 7.61 -19.27 -19.25
CA GLU A 469 8.83 -19.74 -18.61
C GLU A 469 8.58 -21.11 -17.99
N ALA A 470 9.48 -22.07 -18.19
CA ALA A 470 9.41 -23.34 -17.47
C ALA A 470 9.79 -23.13 -16.00
N ASP A 471 9.00 -23.71 -15.08
CA ASP A 471 9.29 -23.78 -13.65
C ASP A 471 9.56 -25.24 -13.25
N GLU A 472 9.82 -25.51 -11.98
CA GLU A 472 10.03 -26.87 -11.47
C GLU A 472 8.75 -27.71 -11.51
N ASP A 473 8.87 -29.05 -11.41
CA ASP A 473 7.77 -30.00 -11.34
C ASP A 473 6.75 -29.95 -12.50
N ASP A 474 7.24 -29.76 -13.74
CA ASP A 474 6.38 -29.70 -14.95
C ASP A 474 5.38 -28.54 -14.95
N MET A 475 5.68 -27.49 -14.15
CA MET A 475 4.91 -26.27 -14.10
C MET A 475 5.44 -25.22 -15.10
N MET A 476 4.54 -24.37 -15.59
CA MET A 476 4.86 -23.24 -16.46
C MET A 476 4.35 -21.94 -15.81
N VAL A 477 5.12 -20.88 -15.98
CA VAL A 477 4.76 -19.54 -15.52
C VAL A 477 4.42 -18.66 -16.72
N LEU A 478 3.22 -18.09 -16.70
CA LEU A 478 2.76 -17.10 -17.67
C LEU A 478 2.60 -15.75 -16.99
N LYS A 479 3.38 -14.75 -17.41
CA LYS A 479 3.31 -13.38 -16.90
C LYS A 479 2.68 -12.47 -17.95
N GLY A 480 1.88 -11.50 -17.51
CA GLY A 480 1.23 -10.59 -18.44
C GLY A 480 0.35 -9.56 -17.78
N SER A 481 -0.51 -8.93 -18.57
CA SER A 481 -1.53 -8.01 -18.06
C SER A 481 -2.87 -8.20 -18.76
N ALA A 482 -3.96 -8.00 -18.02
CA ALA A 482 -5.30 -8.10 -18.56
C ALA A 482 -6.28 -7.18 -17.80
N PRO A 483 -7.40 -6.77 -18.43
CA PRO A 483 -8.42 -5.96 -17.79
C PRO A 483 -8.99 -6.65 -16.56
N VAL A 484 -9.18 -5.87 -15.47
CA VAL A 484 -9.78 -6.37 -14.22
C VAL A 484 -11.17 -6.95 -14.47
N SER A 485 -11.94 -6.33 -15.38
CA SER A 485 -13.29 -6.77 -15.79
C SER A 485 -13.34 -8.24 -16.22
N MET A 486 -12.31 -8.69 -16.92
CA MET A 486 -12.24 -10.02 -17.50
C MET A 486 -11.55 -11.05 -16.58
N MET A 487 -10.73 -10.57 -15.64
CA MET A 487 -9.93 -11.42 -14.74
C MET A 487 -10.66 -11.81 -13.44
N ARG A 488 -11.80 -11.18 -13.14
CA ARG A 488 -12.51 -11.25 -11.86
C ARG A 488 -12.74 -12.69 -11.36
N ASP A 489 -13.23 -13.58 -12.22
CA ASP A 489 -13.55 -14.96 -11.87
C ASP A 489 -12.51 -15.98 -12.41
N TYR A 490 -11.41 -15.49 -12.96
CA TYR A 490 -10.47 -16.36 -13.66
C TYR A 490 -9.71 -17.28 -12.71
N GLN A 491 -9.45 -16.87 -11.45
CA GLN A 491 -8.86 -17.73 -10.43
C GLN A 491 -9.69 -19.00 -10.20
N THR A 492 -11.01 -18.87 -10.13
CA THR A 492 -11.93 -20.02 -9.95
C THR A 492 -11.86 -20.96 -11.16
N GLN A 493 -11.79 -20.40 -12.37
CA GLN A 493 -11.63 -21.18 -13.59
C GLN A 493 -10.28 -21.91 -13.62
N VAL A 494 -9.18 -21.22 -13.27
CA VAL A 494 -7.83 -21.81 -13.17
C VAL A 494 -7.82 -22.97 -12.18
N THR A 495 -8.37 -22.79 -10.99
CA THR A 495 -8.47 -23.83 -9.95
C THR A 495 -9.26 -25.04 -10.48
N SER A 496 -10.35 -24.80 -11.19
CA SER A 496 -11.21 -25.85 -11.75
C SER A 496 -10.47 -26.70 -12.80
N TYR A 497 -9.92 -26.08 -13.87
CA TYR A 497 -9.33 -26.86 -14.96
C TYR A 497 -7.96 -27.46 -14.62
N THR A 498 -7.23 -26.86 -13.67
CA THR A 498 -5.95 -27.43 -13.18
C THR A 498 -6.11 -28.41 -12.01
N LYS A 499 -7.36 -28.65 -11.57
CA LYS A 499 -7.68 -29.51 -10.40
C LYS A 499 -6.96 -29.04 -9.13
N GLY A 500 -6.91 -27.71 -8.93
CA GLY A 500 -6.31 -27.08 -7.77
C GLY A 500 -4.78 -26.92 -7.82
N ARG A 501 -4.11 -27.34 -8.91
CA ARG A 501 -2.66 -27.18 -9.06
C ARG A 501 -2.26 -25.79 -9.59
N GLY A 502 -3.17 -25.09 -10.28
CA GLY A 502 -2.91 -23.77 -10.84
C GLY A 502 -3.06 -22.66 -9.82
N ARG A 503 -2.22 -21.63 -9.94
CA ARG A 503 -2.22 -20.45 -9.05
C ARG A 503 -2.18 -19.19 -9.90
N LEU A 504 -3.05 -18.23 -9.59
CA LEU A 504 -3.09 -16.93 -10.24
C LEU A 504 -2.78 -15.85 -9.20
N PHE A 505 -1.81 -15.00 -9.51
CA PHE A 505 -1.46 -13.84 -8.70
C PHE A 505 -1.71 -12.60 -9.54
N CYS A 506 -2.45 -11.65 -8.98
CA CYS A 506 -2.77 -10.40 -9.65
C CYS A 506 -2.36 -9.23 -8.74
N SER A 507 -1.81 -8.19 -9.35
CA SER A 507 -1.58 -6.88 -8.73
C SER A 507 -2.09 -5.80 -9.67
N LEU A 508 -2.56 -4.67 -9.15
CA LEU A 508 -2.98 -3.57 -10.01
C LEU A 508 -1.77 -3.02 -10.76
N LYS A 509 -1.85 -3.00 -12.09
CA LYS A 509 -0.83 -2.43 -12.96
C LYS A 509 -1.03 -0.92 -13.16
N GLY A 510 -2.29 -0.49 -13.15
CA GLY A 510 -2.72 0.87 -13.46
C GLY A 510 -3.98 0.87 -14.31
N TYR A 511 -4.24 1.98 -14.95
CA TYR A 511 -5.40 2.21 -15.80
C TYR A 511 -4.97 2.41 -17.26
N ALA A 512 -5.75 1.88 -18.19
CA ALA A 512 -5.49 2.03 -19.63
C ALA A 512 -6.79 2.08 -20.46
#